data_cd92ba8b666577b1fe97680997129c5c
#
_entry.id   cd92ba8b666577b1fe97680997129c5c
#
_cell.length_a   1.000
_cell.length_b   1.000
_cell.length_c   1.000
_cell.angle_alpha   90.00
_cell.angle_beta   90.00
_cell.angle_gamma   90.00
#
_symmetry.space_group_name_H-M   'P 1'
#
loop_
_entity.id
_entity.type
_entity.pdbx_description
1 polymer ?
#
loop_
_entity_poly.entity_id
_entity_poly.type
_entity_poly.pdbx_seq_one_letter_code
_entity_poly.pdbx_strand_id
1 'polypeptide(L)'
;MTFEDLLTITRRRLSTILAGLLLGIVLSFIVLWLTPVTYTASAVAYVRVSVPSDGGDQRQTDSYYAASQLASQKVKAFVPVFTSESVAQGVIDALDLRTTPVRLSHSISAKNEKNALTIDVSASAASAEDAQAIADETIRQADAQIKRLDGEDSPVGVALMSPSRLSGATRSPSPPKYIGAGVAAGVLIGYSAAFILNALDKRVRSQSDVGSVIDEPVLAIIPRSAEISRIRYTETPDHKVEEALRKLRTNLRYTNIDKGLRSFIVSSAMQGDGKSTVSANLARVMALSGLDVILVEGDLRRPTMSSTFHI
;
A
#
# COMPACT_ATOMS: atom_id res chain seq x y z
N MET A 1 -17.58 13.81 -0.08
CA MET A 1 -17.42 12.34 -0.19
C MET A 1 -17.96 11.74 1.08
N THR A 2 -19.02 10.99 0.98
CA THR A 2 -19.63 10.32 2.12
C THR A 2 -19.04 8.92 2.28
N PHE A 3 -19.17 8.34 3.48
CA PHE A 3 -18.72 6.96 3.74
C PHE A 3 -19.41 5.93 2.82
N GLU A 4 -20.62 6.24 2.38
CA GLU A 4 -21.37 5.43 1.41
C GLU A 4 -20.73 5.43 0.01
N ASP A 5 -20.11 6.53 -0.40
CA ASP A 5 -19.39 6.61 -1.69
C ASP A 5 -18.18 5.66 -1.69
N LEU A 6 -17.42 5.61 -0.59
CA LEU A 6 -16.28 4.70 -0.43
C LEU A 6 -16.70 3.24 -0.50
N LEU A 7 -17.79 2.87 0.18
CA LEU A 7 -18.33 1.51 0.17
C LEU A 7 -18.79 1.09 -1.24
N THR A 8 -19.40 2.02 -1.95
CA THR A 8 -19.87 1.80 -3.33
C THR A 8 -18.71 1.60 -4.29
N ILE A 9 -17.65 2.43 -4.20
CA ILE A 9 -16.43 2.30 -5.00
C ILE A 9 -15.74 0.97 -4.71
N THR A 10 -15.61 0.61 -3.42
CA THR A 10 -14.98 -0.64 -3.01
C THR A 10 -15.71 -1.86 -3.60
N ARG A 11 -17.04 -1.90 -3.51
CA ARG A 11 -17.83 -3.00 -4.10
C ARG A 11 -17.76 -3.04 -5.62
N ARG A 12 -17.78 -1.88 -6.29
CA ARG A 12 -17.74 -1.79 -7.76
C ARG A 12 -16.37 -2.13 -8.34
N ARG A 13 -15.28 -1.83 -7.64
CA ARG A 13 -13.90 -1.96 -8.12
C ARG A 13 -13.05 -2.91 -7.29
N LEU A 14 -13.71 -3.88 -6.63
CA LEU A 14 -13.03 -4.86 -5.77
C LEU A 14 -11.92 -5.60 -6.53
N SER A 15 -12.15 -5.96 -7.80
CA SER A 15 -11.16 -6.61 -8.66
C SER A 15 -9.92 -5.74 -8.88
N THR A 16 -10.08 -4.44 -9.04
CA THR A 16 -8.95 -3.50 -9.21
C THR A 16 -8.15 -3.35 -7.92
N ILE A 17 -8.84 -3.30 -6.78
CA ILE A 17 -8.19 -3.21 -5.45
C ILE A 17 -7.42 -4.50 -5.16
N LEU A 18 -8.03 -5.67 -5.43
CA LEU A 18 -7.36 -6.97 -5.27
C LEU A 18 -6.16 -7.12 -6.22
N ALA A 19 -6.28 -6.65 -7.46
CA ALA A 19 -5.15 -6.64 -8.40
C ALA A 19 -4.00 -5.77 -7.89
N GLY A 20 -4.29 -4.58 -7.35
CA GLY A 20 -3.29 -3.72 -6.72
C GLY A 20 -2.61 -4.38 -5.51
N LEU A 21 -3.39 -5.03 -4.64
CA LEU A 21 -2.88 -5.76 -3.49
C LEU A 21 -1.96 -6.91 -3.93
N LEU A 22 -2.39 -7.73 -4.89
CA LEU A 22 -1.56 -8.82 -5.43
C LEU A 22 -0.26 -8.29 -6.05
N LEU A 23 -0.34 -7.18 -6.79
CA LEU A 23 0.85 -6.54 -7.36
C LEU A 23 1.82 -6.10 -6.26
N GLY A 24 1.33 -5.50 -5.18
CA GLY A 24 2.15 -5.10 -4.04
C GLY A 24 2.84 -6.27 -3.35
N ILE A 25 2.13 -7.39 -3.16
CA ILE A 25 2.69 -8.62 -2.60
C ILE A 25 3.78 -9.19 -3.53
N VAL A 26 3.50 -9.30 -4.82
CA VAL A 26 4.47 -9.83 -5.81
C VAL A 26 5.73 -8.97 -5.85
N LEU A 27 5.59 -7.64 -5.90
CA LEU A 27 6.73 -6.72 -5.85
C LEU A 27 7.54 -6.88 -4.56
N SER A 28 6.88 -7.05 -3.42
CA SER A 28 7.56 -7.31 -2.14
C SER A 28 8.37 -8.61 -2.16
N PHE A 29 7.84 -9.67 -2.75
CA PHE A 29 8.56 -10.93 -2.94
C PHE A 29 9.76 -10.78 -3.87
N ILE A 30 9.62 -10.02 -4.97
CA ILE A 30 10.72 -9.74 -5.90
C ILE A 30 11.84 -8.98 -5.18
N VAL A 31 11.50 -7.94 -4.40
CA VAL A 31 12.47 -7.17 -3.63
C VAL A 31 13.18 -8.05 -2.60
N LEU A 32 12.43 -8.89 -1.87
CA LEU A 32 13.00 -9.85 -0.91
C LEU A 32 13.96 -10.84 -1.57
N TRP A 33 13.65 -11.28 -2.77
CA TRP A 33 14.48 -12.25 -3.51
C TRP A 33 15.76 -11.62 -4.07
N LEU A 34 15.68 -10.35 -4.50
CA LEU A 34 16.83 -9.62 -5.02
C LEU A 34 17.75 -9.06 -3.93
N THR A 35 17.25 -8.91 -2.70
CA THR A 35 18.04 -8.35 -1.60
C THR A 35 18.83 -9.44 -0.88
N PRO A 36 20.16 -9.36 -0.84
CA PRO A 36 20.98 -10.35 -0.14
C PRO A 36 20.65 -10.36 1.35
N VAL A 37 20.57 -11.55 1.91
CA VAL A 37 20.32 -11.73 3.33
C VAL A 37 21.59 -11.41 4.11
N THR A 38 21.47 -10.52 5.08
CA THR A 38 22.53 -10.18 6.03
C THR A 38 22.06 -10.41 7.45
N TYR A 39 22.97 -10.83 8.31
CA TYR A 39 22.74 -11.03 9.74
C TYR A 39 23.52 -9.96 10.49
N THR A 40 22.88 -9.30 11.45
CA THR A 40 23.51 -8.31 12.30
C THR A 40 23.51 -8.83 13.73
N ALA A 41 24.68 -8.98 14.31
CA ALA A 41 24.89 -9.32 15.70
C ALA A 41 25.44 -8.12 16.46
N SER A 42 25.09 -7.99 17.73
CA SER A 42 25.52 -6.88 18.59
C SER A 42 26.19 -7.40 19.85
N ALA A 43 27.32 -6.77 20.20
CA ALA A 43 28.07 -6.99 21.42
C ALA A 43 28.21 -5.65 22.17
N VAL A 44 28.37 -5.69 23.49
CA VAL A 44 28.51 -4.50 24.32
C VAL A 44 29.91 -4.46 24.91
N ALA A 45 30.62 -3.39 24.62
CA ALA A 45 31.87 -3.05 25.22
C ALA A 45 31.68 -2.10 26.41
N TYR A 46 32.43 -2.31 27.47
CA TYR A 46 32.47 -1.44 28.66
C TYR A 46 33.80 -0.69 28.73
N VAL A 47 33.77 0.58 28.95
CA VAL A 47 34.97 1.39 29.17
C VAL A 47 35.36 1.23 30.64
N ARG A 48 36.42 0.46 30.89
CA ARG A 48 36.95 0.17 32.21
C ARG A 48 37.93 1.26 32.65
N VAL A 49 37.94 1.50 33.95
CA VAL A 49 38.93 2.38 34.61
C VAL A 49 39.83 1.51 35.46
N SER A 50 41.14 1.60 35.25
CA SER A 50 42.16 0.92 36.05
C SER A 50 42.93 1.97 36.84
N VAL A 51 42.82 1.96 38.15
CA VAL A 51 43.60 2.85 39.02
C VAL A 51 44.63 2.01 39.71
N PRO A 52 45.93 2.40 39.72
CA PRO A 52 46.95 1.70 40.48
C PRO A 52 46.60 1.71 41.97
N SER A 53 46.74 0.53 42.62
CA SER A 53 46.35 0.35 44.03
C SER A 53 47.39 0.83 45.06
N ASP A 54 48.34 1.67 44.66
CA ASP A 54 49.51 2.03 45.44
C ASP A 54 49.34 3.38 46.17
N GLY A 55 48.25 3.56 46.88
CA GLY A 55 47.98 4.80 47.66
C GLY A 55 46.91 4.59 48.69
N GLY A 56 47.07 5.24 49.89
CA GLY A 56 46.07 5.17 50.97
C GLY A 56 44.67 5.61 50.53
N ASP A 57 43.64 5.18 51.30
CA ASP A 57 42.21 5.22 50.95
C ASP A 57 41.69 6.52 50.29
N GLN A 58 42.16 7.67 50.74
CA GLN A 58 41.69 8.98 50.28
C GLN A 58 42.25 9.36 48.90
N ARG A 59 43.52 9.06 48.62
CA ARG A 59 44.15 9.28 47.32
C ARG A 59 43.60 8.34 46.27
N GLN A 60 43.22 7.13 46.65
CA GLN A 60 42.63 6.13 45.78
C GLN A 60 41.22 6.58 45.34
N THR A 61 40.43 7.15 46.23
CA THR A 61 39.09 7.67 45.90
C THR A 61 39.17 8.85 44.93
N ASP A 62 40.05 9.81 45.17
CA ASP A 62 40.24 10.98 44.28
C ASP A 62 40.73 10.54 42.88
N SER A 63 41.65 9.59 42.84
CA SER A 63 42.15 9.04 41.60
C SER A 63 41.06 8.29 40.80
N TYR A 64 40.18 7.57 41.48
CA TYR A 64 39.05 6.89 40.84
C TYR A 64 38.03 7.87 40.26
N TYR A 65 37.68 8.96 40.97
CA TYR A 65 36.80 9.99 40.41
C TYR A 65 37.39 10.70 39.18
N ALA A 66 38.68 11.05 39.24
CA ALA A 66 39.36 11.65 38.10
C ALA A 66 39.40 10.72 36.87
N ALA A 67 39.72 9.45 37.11
CA ALA A 67 39.75 8.45 36.03
C ALA A 67 38.33 8.12 35.46
N SER A 68 37.30 8.12 36.31
CA SER A 68 35.91 7.93 35.87
C SER A 68 35.42 9.11 35.02
N GLN A 69 35.79 10.34 35.42
CA GLN A 69 35.48 11.54 34.64
C GLN A 69 36.21 11.53 33.28
N LEU A 70 37.47 11.13 33.28
CA LEU A 70 38.29 10.96 32.07
C LEU A 70 37.66 9.89 31.18
N ALA A 71 37.21 8.74 31.67
CA ALA A 71 36.53 7.70 30.92
C ALA A 71 35.26 8.21 30.25
N SER A 72 34.45 9.02 30.95
CA SER A 72 33.23 9.62 30.40
C SER A 72 33.51 10.58 29.21
N GLN A 73 34.66 11.26 29.23
CA GLN A 73 35.10 12.12 28.12
C GLN A 73 35.65 11.29 26.96
N LYS A 74 36.50 10.27 27.30
CA LYS A 74 37.18 9.43 26.28
C LYS A 74 36.24 8.46 25.58
N VAL A 75 35.15 8.03 26.19
CA VAL A 75 34.18 7.12 25.59
C VAL A 75 33.75 7.55 24.17
N LYS A 76 33.49 8.87 24.00
CA LYS A 76 33.08 9.41 22.70
C LYS A 76 34.22 9.40 21.68
N ALA A 77 35.47 9.58 22.17
CA ALA A 77 36.65 9.53 21.29
C ALA A 77 37.00 8.10 20.90
N PHE A 78 36.62 7.10 21.67
CA PHE A 78 36.86 5.70 21.35
C PHE A 78 35.90 5.14 20.29
N VAL A 79 34.68 5.65 20.17
CA VAL A 79 33.70 5.16 19.19
C VAL A 79 34.25 5.07 17.76
N PRO A 80 34.95 6.08 17.20
CA PRO A 80 35.52 5.98 15.86
C PRO A 80 36.61 4.92 15.71
N VAL A 81 37.29 4.55 16.82
CA VAL A 81 38.35 3.52 16.77
C VAL A 81 37.79 2.17 16.38
N PHE A 82 36.57 1.82 16.84
CA PHE A 82 35.93 0.53 16.52
C PHE A 82 35.63 0.37 15.04
N THR A 83 35.41 1.46 14.33
CA THR A 83 35.12 1.47 12.87
C THR A 83 36.34 1.82 12.03
N SER A 84 37.52 1.88 12.64
CA SER A 84 38.78 2.18 11.92
C SER A 84 39.24 1.02 11.05
N GLU A 85 39.89 1.33 9.94
CA GLU A 85 40.50 0.32 9.06
C GLU A 85 41.56 -0.53 9.79
N SER A 86 42.30 0.04 10.76
CA SER A 86 43.28 -0.69 11.57
C SER A 86 42.64 -1.78 12.41
N VAL A 87 41.50 -1.51 13.04
CA VAL A 87 40.74 -2.52 13.80
C VAL A 87 40.14 -3.55 12.83
N ALA A 88 39.59 -3.10 11.70
CA ALA A 88 39.05 -4.00 10.69
C ALA A 88 40.13 -4.95 10.13
N GLN A 89 41.36 -4.47 9.90
CA GLN A 89 42.47 -5.31 9.48
C GLN A 89 42.79 -6.37 10.57
N GLY A 90 42.87 -5.97 11.83
CA GLY A 90 43.11 -6.90 12.94
C GLY A 90 42.04 -7.98 13.05
N VAL A 91 40.77 -7.64 12.81
CA VAL A 91 39.66 -8.63 12.77
C VAL A 91 39.79 -9.60 11.59
N ILE A 92 40.17 -9.05 10.39
CA ILE A 92 40.41 -9.87 9.21
C ILE A 92 41.50 -10.91 9.48
N ASP A 93 42.64 -10.48 10.06
CA ASP A 93 43.78 -11.34 10.33
C ASP A 93 43.47 -12.39 11.41
N ALA A 94 42.66 -12.03 12.43
CA ALA A 94 42.29 -12.94 13.52
C ALA A 94 41.24 -13.97 13.11
N LEU A 95 40.35 -13.65 12.19
CA LEU A 95 39.25 -14.54 11.75
C LEU A 95 39.45 -15.14 10.35
N ASP A 96 40.58 -14.86 9.71
CA ASP A 96 40.93 -15.30 8.32
C ASP A 96 39.82 -14.94 7.30
N LEU A 97 39.30 -13.70 7.37
CA LEU A 97 38.21 -13.25 6.53
C LEU A 97 38.65 -12.88 5.12
N ARG A 98 37.93 -13.31 4.10
CA ARG A 98 38.18 -12.96 2.70
C ARG A 98 37.49 -11.66 2.31
N THR A 99 37.87 -10.54 2.93
CA THR A 99 37.32 -9.21 2.68
C THR A 99 38.40 -8.15 2.75
N THR A 100 38.07 -6.90 2.44
CA THR A 100 38.99 -5.77 2.59
C THR A 100 38.69 -4.99 3.86
N PRO A 101 39.71 -4.33 4.51
CA PRO A 101 39.49 -3.54 5.72
C PRO A 101 38.44 -2.46 5.56
N VAL A 102 38.42 -1.78 4.42
CA VAL A 102 37.43 -0.74 4.09
C VAL A 102 36.00 -1.34 4.08
N ARG A 103 35.82 -2.51 3.44
CA ARG A 103 34.52 -3.15 3.37
C ARG A 103 34.04 -3.63 4.74
N LEU A 104 34.95 -4.19 5.53
CA LEU A 104 34.63 -4.67 6.88
C LEU A 104 34.30 -3.49 7.80
N SER A 105 35.06 -2.38 7.77
CA SER A 105 34.79 -1.21 8.58
C SER A 105 33.41 -0.61 8.35
N HIS A 106 32.91 -0.62 7.10
CA HIS A 106 31.56 -0.21 6.76
C HIS A 106 30.46 -1.18 7.23
N SER A 107 30.79 -2.44 7.48
CA SER A 107 29.85 -3.42 8.04
C SER A 107 29.79 -3.41 9.58
N ILE A 108 30.71 -2.67 10.22
CA ILE A 108 30.75 -2.48 11.66
C ILE A 108 30.14 -1.12 12.01
N SER A 109 29.33 -1.08 13.05
CA SER A 109 28.77 0.15 13.60
C SER A 109 29.01 0.15 15.11
N ALA A 110 29.50 1.28 15.61
CA ALA A 110 29.69 1.49 17.05
C ALA A 110 28.88 2.71 17.50
N LYS A 111 28.17 2.60 18.62
CA LYS A 111 27.36 3.66 19.20
C LYS A 111 27.54 3.72 20.69
N ASN A 112 27.62 4.91 21.24
CA ASN A 112 27.58 5.15 22.66
C ASN A 112 26.26 5.80 23.04
N GLU A 113 25.55 5.25 24.02
CA GLU A 113 24.38 5.89 24.60
C GLU A 113 24.80 7.09 25.44
N LYS A 114 23.98 8.13 25.50
CA LYS A 114 24.28 9.34 26.25
C LYS A 114 24.55 9.00 27.71
N ASN A 115 25.70 9.44 28.20
CA ASN A 115 26.18 9.28 29.58
C ASN A 115 26.43 7.82 30.03
N ALA A 116 26.49 6.87 29.11
CA ALA A 116 26.87 5.49 29.41
C ALA A 116 28.38 5.27 29.20
N LEU A 117 28.99 4.45 30.02
CA LEU A 117 30.35 3.93 29.83
C LEU A 117 30.37 2.66 28.96
N THR A 118 29.31 2.46 28.18
CA THR A 118 29.17 1.33 27.25
C THR A 118 29.19 1.79 25.83
N ILE A 119 29.71 0.95 24.95
CA ILE A 119 29.69 1.14 23.50
C ILE A 119 29.03 -0.10 22.90
N ASP A 120 27.91 0.08 22.22
CA ASP A 120 27.22 -0.95 21.48
C ASP A 120 27.89 -1.13 20.11
N VAL A 121 28.48 -2.29 19.90
CA VAL A 121 29.16 -2.65 18.65
C VAL A 121 28.29 -3.66 17.90
N SER A 122 27.92 -3.32 16.68
CA SER A 122 27.13 -4.18 15.80
C SER A 122 27.92 -4.50 14.55
N ALA A 123 27.94 -5.77 14.15
CA ALA A 123 28.57 -6.20 12.92
C ALA A 123 27.55 -6.93 12.03
N SER A 124 27.65 -6.71 10.71
CA SER A 124 26.78 -7.34 9.72
C SER A 124 27.59 -8.25 8.82
N ALA A 125 27.14 -9.52 8.67
CA ALA A 125 27.80 -10.53 7.83
C ALA A 125 26.76 -11.41 7.09
N ALA A 126 27.27 -12.33 6.24
CA ALA A 126 26.42 -13.25 5.50
C ALA A 126 25.84 -14.38 6.37
N SER A 127 26.51 -14.74 7.47
CA SER A 127 26.02 -15.69 8.47
C SER A 127 25.87 -15.05 9.85
N ALA A 128 25.07 -15.65 10.72
CA ALA A 128 24.89 -15.18 12.08
C ALA A 128 26.15 -15.42 12.93
N GLU A 129 26.86 -16.55 12.66
CA GLU A 129 28.12 -16.92 13.30
C GLU A 129 29.22 -15.93 12.97
N ASP A 130 29.37 -15.56 11.68
CA ASP A 130 30.38 -14.58 11.27
C ASP A 130 30.07 -13.20 11.85
N ALA A 131 28.81 -12.77 11.83
CA ALA A 131 28.42 -11.49 12.43
C ALA A 131 28.74 -11.42 13.94
N GLN A 132 28.51 -12.53 14.65
CA GLN A 132 28.86 -12.66 16.06
C GLN A 132 30.37 -12.61 16.28
N ALA A 133 31.13 -13.39 15.54
CA ALA A 133 32.58 -13.44 15.66
C ALA A 133 33.22 -12.08 15.36
N ILE A 134 32.76 -11.41 14.31
CA ILE A 134 33.23 -10.08 13.92
C ILE A 134 32.93 -9.06 15.03
N ALA A 135 31.69 -9.04 15.62
CA ALA A 135 31.32 -8.11 16.65
C ALA A 135 32.20 -8.26 17.91
N ASP A 136 32.39 -9.51 18.35
CA ASP A 136 33.19 -9.81 19.55
C ASP A 136 34.66 -9.52 19.32
N GLU A 137 35.21 -9.88 18.16
CA GLU A 137 36.62 -9.65 17.82
C GLU A 137 36.91 -8.16 17.61
N THR A 138 35.96 -7.41 17.06
CA THR A 138 36.08 -5.95 16.91
C THR A 138 36.34 -5.28 18.26
N ILE A 139 35.70 -5.72 19.35
CA ILE A 139 35.94 -5.16 20.69
C ILE A 139 37.35 -5.48 21.17
N ARG A 140 37.86 -6.72 20.92
CA ARG A 140 39.21 -7.08 21.31
C ARG A 140 40.29 -6.30 20.55
N GLN A 141 40.12 -6.17 19.26
CA GLN A 141 41.05 -5.42 18.39
C GLN A 141 40.98 -3.91 18.70
N ALA A 142 39.81 -3.37 19.04
CA ALA A 142 39.67 -1.99 19.48
C ALA A 142 40.40 -1.72 20.80
N ASP A 143 40.34 -2.64 21.80
CA ASP A 143 41.13 -2.52 23.04
C ASP A 143 42.62 -2.49 22.75
N ALA A 144 43.10 -3.40 21.88
CA ALA A 144 44.50 -3.40 21.48
C ALA A 144 44.93 -2.11 20.76
N GLN A 145 44.09 -1.59 19.88
CA GLN A 145 44.36 -0.33 19.17
C GLN A 145 44.32 0.90 20.09
N ILE A 146 43.37 0.95 21.03
CA ILE A 146 43.28 2.04 22.05
C ILE A 146 44.53 2.04 22.91
N LYS A 147 45.03 0.87 23.36
CA LYS A 147 46.29 0.77 24.12
C LYS A 147 47.49 1.28 23.33
N ARG A 148 47.52 1.02 21.99
CA ARG A 148 48.58 1.59 21.14
C ARG A 148 48.53 3.10 20.99
N LEU A 149 47.31 3.69 21.00
CA LEU A 149 47.09 5.15 20.86
C LEU A 149 47.27 5.91 22.17
N ASP A 150 46.79 5.36 23.28
CA ASP A 150 46.78 6.02 24.60
C ASP A 150 47.98 5.63 25.48
N GLY A 151 48.73 4.58 25.10
CA GLY A 151 49.79 3.99 25.92
C GLY A 151 49.29 2.79 26.74
N GLU A 152 50.21 1.85 27.02
CA GLU A 152 49.89 0.60 27.81
C GLU A 152 49.47 0.94 29.24
N ASP A 153 50.01 2.03 29.79
CA ASP A 153 49.74 2.51 31.17
C ASP A 153 48.48 3.38 31.26
N SER A 154 47.69 3.50 30.20
CA SER A 154 46.45 4.28 30.25
C SER A 154 45.48 3.76 31.30
N PRO A 155 44.96 4.64 32.20
CA PRO A 155 44.00 4.23 33.22
C PRO A 155 42.63 3.85 32.63
N VAL A 156 42.42 4.09 31.32
CA VAL A 156 41.15 3.83 30.65
C VAL A 156 41.37 2.84 29.51
N GLY A 157 40.64 1.75 29.52
CA GLY A 157 40.66 0.72 28.50
C GLY A 157 39.26 0.24 28.19
N VAL A 158 39.14 -0.68 27.23
CA VAL A 158 37.87 -1.26 26.83
C VAL A 158 37.86 -2.76 27.14
N ALA A 159 36.74 -3.28 27.59
CA ALA A 159 36.56 -4.70 27.84
C ALA A 159 35.23 -5.18 27.28
N LEU A 160 35.19 -6.42 26.79
CA LEU A 160 33.96 -7.06 26.39
C LEU A 160 33.06 -7.29 27.61
N MET A 161 31.93 -6.57 27.70
CA MET A 161 30.97 -6.70 28.79
C MET A 161 29.96 -7.80 28.53
N SER A 162 29.37 -7.79 27.35
CA SER A 162 28.39 -8.79 26.93
C SER A 162 28.74 -9.26 25.52
N PRO A 163 29.12 -10.54 25.38
CA PRO A 163 29.38 -11.11 24.06
C PRO A 163 28.08 -11.18 23.26
N SER A 164 28.22 -11.14 21.95
CA SER A 164 27.09 -11.31 21.04
C SER A 164 26.49 -12.70 21.20
N ARG A 165 25.16 -12.81 21.02
CA ARG A 165 24.45 -14.10 21.09
C ARG A 165 23.85 -14.42 19.74
N LEU A 166 23.94 -15.67 19.29
CA LEU A 166 23.29 -16.15 18.06
C LEU A 166 21.79 -15.90 18.07
N SER A 167 21.13 -16.04 19.23
CA SER A 167 19.70 -15.76 19.40
C SER A 167 19.35 -14.29 19.28
N GLY A 168 20.33 -13.39 19.39
CA GLY A 168 20.16 -11.94 19.23
C GLY A 168 20.49 -11.44 17.82
N ALA A 169 21.02 -12.29 16.95
CA ALA A 169 21.31 -11.90 15.58
C ALA A 169 20.02 -11.62 14.78
N THR A 170 19.91 -10.42 14.26
CA THR A 170 18.75 -9.99 13.48
C THR A 170 19.00 -10.20 11.99
N ARG A 171 18.04 -10.87 11.33
CA ARG A 171 18.06 -11.05 9.87
C ARG A 171 17.50 -9.82 9.17
N SER A 172 18.22 -9.32 8.18
CA SER A 172 17.78 -8.26 7.27
C SER A 172 17.89 -8.76 5.82
N PRO A 173 16.89 -8.52 4.96
CA PRO A 173 15.59 -7.93 5.22
C PRO A 173 14.68 -8.84 6.08
N SER A 174 13.90 -8.23 6.99
CA SER A 174 12.91 -8.98 7.75
C SER A 174 11.65 -9.21 6.90
N PRO A 175 11.31 -10.48 6.52
CA PRO A 175 10.19 -10.75 5.60
C PRO A 175 8.86 -10.12 6.00
N PRO A 176 8.42 -10.15 7.28
CA PRO A 176 7.12 -9.61 7.66
C PRO A 176 7.02 -8.10 7.46
N LYS A 177 8.12 -7.35 7.66
CA LYS A 177 8.14 -5.89 7.45
C LYS A 177 8.00 -5.54 5.97
N TYR A 178 8.72 -6.23 5.10
CA TYR A 178 8.69 -6.01 3.65
C TYR A 178 7.33 -6.42 3.04
N ILE A 179 6.79 -7.57 3.45
CA ILE A 179 5.46 -8.02 3.03
C ILE A 179 4.39 -7.03 3.52
N GLY A 180 4.45 -6.60 4.78
CA GLY A 180 3.52 -5.62 5.33
C GLY A 180 3.56 -4.27 4.57
N ALA A 181 4.77 -3.79 4.25
CA ALA A 181 4.95 -2.58 3.43
C ALA A 181 4.41 -2.77 2.01
N GLY A 182 4.65 -3.94 1.40
CA GLY A 182 4.12 -4.26 0.07
C GLY A 182 2.59 -4.34 0.03
N VAL A 183 1.97 -4.94 1.04
CA VAL A 183 0.51 -4.97 1.20
C VAL A 183 -0.05 -3.56 1.34
N ALA A 184 0.53 -2.74 2.22
CA ALA A 184 0.08 -1.35 2.41
C ALA A 184 0.19 -0.52 1.13
N ALA A 185 1.34 -0.60 0.44
CA ALA A 185 1.55 0.09 -0.84
C ALA A 185 0.58 -0.43 -1.92
N GLY A 186 0.38 -1.75 -2.00
CA GLY A 186 -0.54 -2.38 -2.94
C GLY A 186 -1.99 -1.94 -2.75
N VAL A 187 -2.45 -1.86 -1.51
CA VAL A 187 -3.79 -1.35 -1.16
C VAL A 187 -3.92 0.13 -1.57
N LEU A 188 -2.94 0.97 -1.25
CA LEU A 188 -2.96 2.39 -1.64
C LEU A 188 -3.02 2.57 -3.16
N ILE A 189 -2.20 1.84 -3.92
CA ILE A 189 -2.20 1.88 -5.38
C ILE A 189 -3.53 1.37 -5.93
N GLY A 190 -4.05 0.26 -5.39
CA GLY A 190 -5.33 -0.32 -5.79
C GLY A 190 -6.51 0.62 -5.57
N TYR A 191 -6.58 1.28 -4.42
CA TYR A 191 -7.62 2.28 -4.14
C TYR A 191 -7.48 3.53 -5.01
N SER A 192 -6.26 4.03 -5.21
CA SER A 192 -6.01 5.18 -6.09
C SER A 192 -6.45 4.89 -7.52
N ALA A 193 -6.09 3.71 -8.06
CA ALA A 193 -6.52 3.28 -9.38
C ALA A 193 -8.04 3.09 -9.46
N ALA A 194 -8.66 2.47 -8.45
CA ALA A 194 -10.11 2.30 -8.39
C ALA A 194 -10.85 3.65 -8.39
N PHE A 195 -10.31 4.62 -7.66
CA PHE A 195 -10.85 5.98 -7.58
C PHE A 195 -10.75 6.71 -8.93
N ILE A 196 -9.58 6.68 -9.56
CA ILE A 196 -9.36 7.28 -10.88
C ILE A 196 -10.29 6.65 -11.92
N LEU A 197 -10.36 5.31 -11.97
CA LEU A 197 -11.24 4.59 -12.88
C LEU A 197 -12.73 4.87 -12.61
N ASN A 198 -13.11 5.11 -11.36
CA ASN A 198 -14.48 5.48 -11.02
C ASN A 198 -14.80 6.93 -11.44
N ALA A 199 -13.85 7.85 -11.27
CA ALA A 199 -14.00 9.24 -11.70
C ALA A 199 -14.08 9.40 -13.24
N LEU A 200 -13.38 8.52 -13.97
CA LEU A 200 -13.41 8.48 -15.43
C LEU A 200 -14.64 7.74 -15.99
N ASP A 201 -15.34 6.96 -15.17
CA ASP A 201 -16.52 6.19 -15.59
C ASP A 201 -17.77 7.12 -15.63
N LYS A 202 -18.00 7.71 -16.78
CA LYS A 202 -19.16 8.61 -17.04
C LYS A 202 -20.43 7.85 -17.45
N ARG A 203 -20.50 6.54 -17.25
CA ARG A 203 -21.67 5.74 -17.62
C ARG A 203 -22.81 5.95 -16.65
N VAL A 204 -23.96 6.30 -17.14
CA VAL A 204 -25.21 6.34 -16.39
C VAL A 204 -25.63 4.92 -16.03
N ARG A 205 -25.76 4.60 -14.77
CA ARG A 205 -26.09 3.25 -14.27
C ARG A 205 -27.27 3.25 -13.31
N SER A 206 -27.63 4.37 -12.77
CA SER A 206 -28.72 4.52 -11.80
C SER A 206 -29.61 5.71 -12.13
N GLN A 207 -30.80 5.71 -11.57
CA GLN A 207 -31.72 6.85 -11.71
C GLN A 207 -31.14 8.12 -11.07
N SER A 208 -30.37 7.99 -9.99
CA SER A 208 -29.70 9.12 -9.35
C SER A 208 -28.63 9.76 -10.25
N ASP A 209 -27.97 8.96 -11.11
CA ASP A 209 -26.97 9.47 -12.04
C ASP A 209 -27.62 10.37 -13.10
N VAL A 210 -28.86 10.03 -13.55
CA VAL A 210 -29.64 10.85 -14.49
C VAL A 210 -30.06 12.15 -13.81
N GLY A 211 -30.59 12.08 -12.59
CA GLY A 211 -31.06 13.26 -11.85
C GLY A 211 -29.95 14.25 -11.48
N SER A 212 -28.67 13.80 -11.49
CA SER A 212 -27.52 14.70 -11.28
C SER A 212 -27.13 15.51 -12.53
N VAL A 213 -27.61 15.12 -13.70
CA VAL A 213 -27.25 15.73 -15.02
C VAL A 213 -28.44 16.46 -15.65
N ILE A 214 -29.64 15.98 -15.40
CA ILE A 214 -30.89 16.49 -16.00
C ILE A 214 -31.88 16.75 -14.87
N ASP A 215 -32.43 17.99 -14.79
CA ASP A 215 -33.40 18.36 -13.77
C ASP A 215 -34.81 17.77 -14.04
N GLU A 216 -34.99 17.06 -15.15
CA GLU A 216 -36.27 16.46 -15.54
C GLU A 216 -36.50 15.11 -14.85
N PRO A 217 -37.74 14.76 -14.48
CA PRO A 217 -38.04 13.53 -13.81
C PRO A 217 -37.86 12.30 -14.72
N VAL A 218 -37.27 11.24 -14.19
CA VAL A 218 -37.18 9.95 -14.87
C VAL A 218 -38.55 9.28 -14.81
N LEU A 219 -39.20 9.18 -15.97
CA LEU A 219 -40.56 8.65 -16.08
C LEU A 219 -40.64 7.13 -15.89
N ALA A 220 -39.66 6.38 -16.42
CA ALA A 220 -39.56 4.93 -16.21
C ALA A 220 -38.14 4.43 -16.55
N ILE A 221 -37.82 3.26 -16.01
CA ILE A 221 -36.62 2.51 -16.38
C ILE A 221 -37.10 1.22 -17.05
N ILE A 222 -36.79 1.09 -18.35
CA ILE A 222 -37.18 -0.07 -19.13
C ILE A 222 -35.99 -1.03 -19.21
N PRO A 223 -36.08 -2.25 -18.65
CA PRO A 223 -34.99 -3.21 -18.66
C PRO A 223 -34.71 -3.68 -20.10
N ARG A 224 -33.43 -3.95 -20.39
CA ARG A 224 -33.05 -4.62 -21.64
C ARG A 224 -33.60 -6.05 -21.62
N SER A 225 -34.37 -6.41 -22.64
CA SER A 225 -34.83 -7.78 -22.89
C SER A 225 -34.60 -8.12 -24.37
N ALA A 226 -34.06 -9.32 -24.64
CA ALA A 226 -33.90 -9.80 -25.99
C ALA A 226 -35.26 -10.00 -26.67
N GLU A 227 -36.29 -10.24 -25.89
CA GLU A 227 -37.66 -10.45 -26.35
C GLU A 227 -38.29 -9.13 -26.86
N ILE A 228 -38.01 -8.01 -26.21
CA ILE A 228 -38.57 -6.70 -26.60
C ILE A 228 -38.16 -6.28 -28.02
N SER A 229 -36.96 -6.74 -28.45
CA SER A 229 -36.42 -6.44 -29.79
C SER A 229 -36.98 -7.40 -30.88
N ARG A 230 -37.59 -8.51 -30.46
CA ARG A 230 -38.13 -9.57 -31.31
C ARG A 230 -39.67 -9.66 -31.31
N ILE A 231 -40.32 -8.80 -30.51
CA ILE A 231 -41.76 -8.88 -30.32
C ILE A 231 -42.45 -8.64 -31.67
N ARG A 232 -43.00 -9.68 -32.17
CA ARG A 232 -44.12 -9.62 -33.10
C ARG A 232 -45.32 -9.06 -32.33
N TYR A 233 -46.12 -8.26 -32.98
CA TYR A 233 -47.31 -7.60 -32.40
C TYR A 233 -48.23 -8.54 -31.56
N THR A 234 -48.12 -9.85 -31.75
CA THR A 234 -48.94 -10.89 -31.14
C THR A 234 -48.36 -11.48 -29.84
N GLU A 235 -47.13 -11.19 -29.49
CA GLU A 235 -46.47 -11.78 -28.32
C GLU A 235 -46.48 -10.81 -27.08
N THR A 236 -46.78 -11.34 -25.89
CA THR A 236 -46.72 -10.58 -24.66
C THR A 236 -45.25 -10.40 -24.24
N PRO A 237 -44.80 -9.16 -23.99
CA PRO A 237 -43.45 -8.92 -23.46
C PRO A 237 -43.24 -9.59 -22.10
N ASP A 238 -41.95 -9.80 -21.74
CA ASP A 238 -41.58 -10.15 -20.38
C ASP A 238 -42.32 -9.25 -19.37
N HIS A 239 -42.88 -9.85 -18.33
CA HIS A 239 -43.67 -9.17 -17.28
C HIS A 239 -42.99 -7.91 -16.75
N LYS A 240 -41.66 -7.92 -16.60
CA LYS A 240 -40.88 -6.75 -16.11
C LYS A 240 -40.90 -5.59 -17.09
N VAL A 241 -40.86 -5.86 -18.36
CA VAL A 241 -40.90 -4.87 -19.42
C VAL A 241 -42.32 -4.29 -19.55
N GLU A 242 -43.31 -5.14 -19.50
CA GLU A 242 -44.71 -4.71 -19.54
C GLU A 242 -45.04 -3.81 -18.35
N GLU A 243 -44.59 -4.18 -17.15
CA GLU A 243 -44.80 -3.35 -15.95
C GLU A 243 -44.08 -2.00 -16.06
N ALA A 244 -42.85 -1.97 -16.61
CA ALA A 244 -42.12 -0.72 -16.83
C ALA A 244 -42.84 0.20 -17.84
N LEU A 245 -43.43 -0.37 -18.89
CA LEU A 245 -44.22 0.39 -19.88
C LEU A 245 -45.55 0.87 -19.30
N ARG A 246 -46.21 0.09 -18.44
CA ARG A 246 -47.41 0.52 -17.71
C ARG A 246 -47.09 1.70 -16.78
N LYS A 247 -45.97 1.65 -16.08
CA LYS A 247 -45.47 2.78 -15.27
C LYS A 247 -45.21 4.01 -16.13
N LEU A 248 -44.51 3.84 -17.27
CA LEU A 248 -44.27 4.92 -18.22
C LEU A 248 -45.58 5.56 -18.66
N ARG A 249 -46.56 4.78 -19.08
CA ARG A 249 -47.89 5.26 -19.47
C ARG A 249 -48.55 6.07 -18.33
N THR A 250 -48.53 5.55 -17.13
CA THR A 250 -49.12 6.20 -15.95
C THR A 250 -48.44 7.54 -15.66
N ASN A 251 -47.10 7.56 -15.64
CA ASN A 251 -46.35 8.76 -15.38
C ASN A 251 -46.52 9.83 -16.46
N LEU A 252 -46.60 9.44 -17.73
CA LEU A 252 -46.92 10.34 -18.84
C LEU A 252 -48.27 11.03 -18.66
N ARG A 253 -49.29 10.33 -18.15
CA ARG A 253 -50.61 10.96 -17.86
C ARG A 253 -50.52 12.04 -16.78
N TYR A 254 -49.64 11.88 -15.82
CA TYR A 254 -49.46 12.83 -14.71
C TYR A 254 -48.52 14.00 -15.05
N THR A 255 -47.72 13.91 -16.12
CA THR A 255 -46.77 14.96 -16.48
C THR A 255 -47.49 16.24 -16.94
N ASN A 256 -48.74 16.18 -17.42
CA ASN A 256 -49.49 17.34 -17.83
C ASN A 256 -50.99 17.23 -17.39
N ILE A 257 -51.21 17.41 -16.10
CA ILE A 257 -52.52 17.22 -15.45
C ILE A 257 -53.56 18.22 -15.96
N ASP A 258 -53.11 19.47 -16.24
CA ASP A 258 -54.06 20.59 -16.54
C ASP A 258 -54.64 20.58 -17.96
N LYS A 259 -53.92 19.98 -18.94
CA LYS A 259 -54.34 20.02 -20.37
C LYS A 259 -54.54 18.66 -21.00
N GLY A 260 -54.22 17.56 -20.31
CA GLY A 260 -54.21 16.23 -20.90
C GLY A 260 -53.19 16.09 -22.01
N LEU A 261 -52.33 15.08 -21.93
CA LEU A 261 -51.30 14.81 -22.94
C LEU A 261 -51.98 14.26 -24.21
N ARG A 262 -51.98 15.05 -25.31
CA ARG A 262 -52.59 14.64 -26.60
C ARG A 262 -51.57 14.08 -27.59
N SER A 263 -50.34 14.59 -27.55
CA SER A 263 -49.25 14.14 -28.41
C SER A 263 -47.89 14.29 -27.71
N PHE A 264 -46.97 13.39 -28.01
CA PHE A 264 -45.60 13.44 -27.52
C PHE A 264 -44.66 12.82 -28.56
N ILE A 265 -43.39 13.19 -28.47
CA ILE A 265 -42.33 12.68 -29.35
C ILE A 265 -41.38 11.80 -28.52
N VAL A 266 -41.05 10.61 -29.02
CA VAL A 266 -40.00 9.73 -28.46
C VAL A 266 -38.72 9.90 -29.29
N SER A 267 -37.69 10.39 -28.68
CA SER A 267 -36.37 10.58 -29.30
C SER A 267 -35.27 9.92 -28.49
N SER A 268 -34.08 9.82 -29.04
CA SER A 268 -32.89 9.30 -28.36
C SER A 268 -31.63 10.00 -28.84
N ALA A 269 -30.57 9.97 -28.00
CA ALA A 269 -29.30 10.62 -28.29
C ALA A 269 -28.52 9.86 -29.39
N MET A 270 -28.64 8.53 -29.42
CA MET A 270 -27.87 7.69 -30.35
C MET A 270 -28.77 6.70 -31.09
N GLN A 271 -28.27 6.25 -32.23
CA GLN A 271 -28.91 5.15 -32.96
C GLN A 271 -28.84 3.84 -32.17
N GLY A 272 -29.94 3.12 -32.06
CA GLY A 272 -29.99 1.84 -31.35
C GLY A 272 -30.37 1.93 -29.88
N ASP A 273 -30.67 3.13 -29.34
CA ASP A 273 -31.12 3.33 -27.94
C ASP A 273 -32.53 2.78 -27.66
N GLY A 274 -33.23 2.27 -28.71
CA GLY A 274 -34.53 1.64 -28.56
C GLY A 274 -35.74 2.56 -28.72
N LYS A 275 -35.58 3.78 -29.30
CA LYS A 275 -36.70 4.72 -29.51
C LYS A 275 -37.90 4.08 -30.18
N SER A 276 -37.69 3.38 -31.32
CA SER A 276 -38.75 2.74 -32.07
C SER A 276 -39.42 1.60 -31.29
N THR A 277 -38.61 0.80 -30.58
CA THR A 277 -39.09 -0.30 -29.73
C THR A 277 -39.93 0.23 -28.55
N VAL A 278 -39.49 1.31 -27.89
CA VAL A 278 -40.25 1.93 -26.82
C VAL A 278 -41.54 2.56 -27.32
N SER A 279 -41.50 3.29 -28.45
CA SER A 279 -42.68 3.91 -29.07
C SER A 279 -43.75 2.87 -29.47
N ALA A 280 -43.36 1.81 -30.13
CA ALA A 280 -44.28 0.74 -30.57
C ALA A 280 -44.95 0.06 -29.37
N ASN A 281 -44.17 -0.34 -28.37
CA ASN A 281 -44.69 -1.03 -27.20
C ASN A 281 -45.51 -0.09 -26.27
N LEU A 282 -45.14 1.17 -26.17
CA LEU A 282 -45.94 2.17 -25.43
C LEU A 282 -47.29 2.41 -26.08
N ALA A 283 -47.32 2.59 -27.44
CA ALA A 283 -48.56 2.70 -28.20
C ALA A 283 -49.46 1.48 -27.97
N ARG A 284 -48.90 0.27 -27.98
CA ARG A 284 -49.63 -0.96 -27.68
C ARG A 284 -50.22 -0.95 -26.26
N VAL A 285 -49.43 -0.61 -25.23
CA VAL A 285 -49.91 -0.56 -23.82
C VAL A 285 -50.97 0.50 -23.64
N MET A 286 -50.92 1.60 -24.38
CA MET A 286 -51.94 2.65 -24.38
C MET A 286 -53.24 2.16 -25.02
N ALA A 287 -53.15 1.54 -26.20
CA ALA A 287 -54.31 0.96 -26.92
C ALA A 287 -55.00 -0.12 -26.07
N LEU A 288 -54.23 -1.03 -25.45
CA LEU A 288 -54.78 -2.06 -24.54
C LEU A 288 -55.49 -1.46 -23.33
N SER A 289 -55.24 -0.23 -22.96
CA SER A 289 -55.95 0.49 -21.89
C SER A 289 -57.22 1.22 -22.38
N GLY A 290 -57.64 1.02 -23.63
CA GLY A 290 -58.82 1.61 -24.22
C GLY A 290 -58.63 3.05 -24.78
N LEU A 291 -57.39 3.47 -25.03
CA LEU A 291 -57.09 4.73 -25.64
C LEU A 291 -56.98 4.56 -27.19
N ASP A 292 -57.54 5.51 -27.91
CA ASP A 292 -57.30 5.61 -29.39
C ASP A 292 -55.90 6.22 -29.61
N VAL A 293 -55.02 5.46 -30.24
CA VAL A 293 -53.62 5.82 -30.40
C VAL A 293 -53.25 5.85 -31.89
N ILE A 294 -52.67 6.96 -32.34
CA ILE A 294 -52.06 7.06 -33.65
C ILE A 294 -50.54 7.11 -33.47
N LEU A 295 -49.83 6.14 -33.99
CA LEU A 295 -48.37 6.09 -34.00
C LEU A 295 -47.84 6.55 -35.36
N VAL A 296 -47.04 7.63 -35.32
CA VAL A 296 -46.46 8.24 -36.53
C VAL A 296 -44.94 7.93 -36.52
N GLU A 297 -44.45 7.31 -37.57
CA GLU A 297 -43.03 7.11 -37.77
C GLU A 297 -42.37 8.36 -38.34
N GLY A 298 -41.54 9.02 -37.56
CA GLY A 298 -40.79 10.23 -37.96
C GLY A 298 -39.37 9.95 -38.44
N ASP A 299 -38.88 8.71 -38.31
CA ASP A 299 -37.53 8.30 -38.78
C ASP A 299 -37.58 7.93 -40.28
N LEU A 300 -37.61 8.94 -41.13
CA LEU A 300 -37.67 8.76 -42.59
C LEU A 300 -36.37 8.19 -43.17
N ARG A 301 -35.29 8.19 -42.40
CA ARG A 301 -33.99 7.68 -42.87
C ARG A 301 -33.88 6.15 -42.73
N ARG A 302 -34.46 5.60 -41.65
CA ARG A 302 -34.46 4.17 -41.34
C ARG A 302 -35.81 3.77 -40.73
N PRO A 303 -36.86 3.69 -41.56
CA PRO A 303 -38.18 3.30 -41.07
C PRO A 303 -38.16 1.86 -40.59
N THR A 304 -38.75 1.58 -39.42
CA THR A 304 -38.77 0.26 -38.79
C THR A 304 -40.17 -0.19 -38.37
N MET A 305 -41.14 0.73 -38.35
CA MET A 305 -42.49 0.45 -37.85
C MET A 305 -43.27 -0.50 -38.72
N SER A 306 -43.17 -0.37 -40.05
CA SER A 306 -43.83 -1.28 -40.99
C SER A 306 -43.35 -2.73 -40.76
N SER A 307 -42.05 -2.93 -40.57
CA SER A 307 -41.50 -4.26 -40.28
C SER A 307 -41.87 -4.74 -38.86
N THR A 308 -42.00 -3.86 -37.92
CA THR A 308 -42.38 -4.18 -36.51
C THR A 308 -43.83 -4.62 -36.43
N PHE A 309 -44.71 -3.96 -37.15
CA PHE A 309 -46.15 -4.26 -37.15
C PHE A 309 -46.63 -5.17 -38.32
N HIS A 310 -45.71 -5.58 -39.23
CA HIS A 310 -46.01 -6.37 -40.41
C HIS A 310 -47.08 -5.77 -41.33
N ILE A 311 -47.02 -4.47 -41.56
CA ILE A 311 -47.90 -3.70 -42.45
C ILE A 311 -47.12 -3.10 -43.62
#